data_1846d23b2006dc95f91364eb862852a2
#
_entry.id   1846d23b2006dc95f91364eb862852a2
#
_cell.length_a   1.000
_cell.length_b   1.000
_cell.length_c   1.000
_cell.angle_alpha   90.00
_cell.angle_beta   90.00
_cell.angle_gamma   90.00
#
_symmetry.space_group_name_H-M   'P 1'
#
loop_
_entity.id
_entity.type
_entity.pdbx_description
1 polymer ?
#
loop_
_entity_poly.entity_id
_entity_poly.type
_entity_poly.pdbx_seq_one_letter_code
_entity_poly.pdbx_strand_id
1 'polypeptide(L)'
;MEFNDLRDWIQIADEMGELKTLKGCDWNLEIGAVTELVHHKEDGPAVLFEDIKDYPKGYRVLSNSLSSRKRLALTLGLPPGDTKMDFVKIWKDNYKNIKPIPPKFVKKSPLFDNVYKDGEIDMFKFPTPKWHDKDGGRYIGTGSVDITRDPDEGWVNYGTYRVMIHDKNKIGFYISPGKHGRIQREKYAASGKPFKMAMSFGHDPLTFLVGSIEVPYGVPEYEFIGGIRGEPFEMIEGEYSGLPIPANAEIVIEGDVHFDNPKVEGPFGEWTGYYGSAERQEPWVEVKRLYHRNDPIILGSPPGRPPAELGWYRSYLRSALIWDEMEKAGVPDVKGVWLTVSGGSRLMMCVAIKQRYPGHAKQAAVIASQCHAGAYLGRFVVVVDDDIDPSNTDDVIWAMTSRCDPAEDIDILRRCWSGPLDPIIHPSKKGFNSRAIIDATRPYEWMKDFPPVAESPKEVLDATAKKWGQELFGSNGKK
;
A
#
# COMPACT_ATOMS: atom_id res chain seq x y z
N MET A 1 5.42 8.95 18.69
CA MET A 1 4.20 8.71 17.85
C MET A 1 2.97 9.09 18.67
N GLU A 2 1.88 9.58 18.05
CA GLU A 2 0.69 10.02 18.78
C GLU A 2 -0.25 8.86 19.18
N PHE A 3 -0.10 7.68 18.59
CA PHE A 3 -0.89 6.48 18.86
C PHE A 3 0.00 5.29 19.22
N ASN A 4 -0.52 4.37 20.05
CA ASN A 4 0.17 3.14 20.45
C ASN A 4 -0.41 1.89 19.76
N ASP A 5 -1.70 1.92 19.41
CA ASP A 5 -2.41 0.80 18.79
C ASP A 5 -3.44 1.28 17.76
N LEU A 6 -4.21 0.34 17.21
CA LEU A 6 -5.25 0.62 16.23
C LEU A 6 -6.38 1.49 16.81
N ARG A 7 -6.71 1.34 18.10
CA ARG A 7 -7.81 2.07 18.73
C ARG A 7 -7.47 3.53 18.95
N ASP A 8 -6.24 3.81 19.41
CA ASP A 8 -5.72 5.18 19.52
C ASP A 8 -5.73 5.85 18.14
N TRP A 9 -5.26 5.15 17.10
CA TRP A 9 -5.25 5.66 15.74
C TRP A 9 -6.66 5.99 15.22
N ILE A 10 -7.65 5.11 15.48
CA ILE A 10 -9.06 5.32 15.13
C ILE A 10 -9.61 6.58 15.83
N GLN A 11 -9.32 6.74 17.12
CA GLN A 11 -9.75 7.91 17.88
C GLN A 11 -9.20 9.21 17.27
N ILE A 12 -7.90 9.26 16.99
CA ILE A 12 -7.26 10.45 16.40
C ILE A 12 -7.83 10.73 15.01
N ALA A 13 -8.02 9.70 14.18
CA ALA A 13 -8.60 9.85 12.84
C ALA A 13 -10.05 10.40 12.90
N ASP A 14 -10.83 10.01 13.92
CA ASP A 14 -12.18 10.54 14.16
C ASP A 14 -12.13 12.01 14.60
N GLU A 15 -11.27 12.36 15.54
CA GLU A 15 -11.02 13.74 15.98
C GLU A 15 -10.57 14.67 14.83
N MET A 16 -9.82 14.13 13.88
CA MET A 16 -9.42 14.82 12.64
C MET A 16 -10.56 14.96 11.62
N GLY A 17 -11.72 14.35 11.84
CA GLY A 17 -12.82 14.28 10.88
C GLY A 17 -12.55 13.38 9.65
N GLU A 18 -11.55 12.51 9.74
CA GLU A 18 -11.10 11.60 8.68
C GLU A 18 -11.71 10.20 8.80
N LEU A 19 -12.61 9.95 9.75
CA LEU A 19 -13.29 8.67 9.97
C LEU A 19 -14.80 8.80 9.78
N LYS A 20 -15.44 7.75 9.31
CA LYS A 20 -16.89 7.53 9.34
C LYS A 20 -17.22 6.19 9.96
N THR A 21 -18.18 6.16 10.86
CA THR A 21 -18.70 4.92 11.46
C THR A 21 -20.02 4.55 10.82
N LEU A 22 -20.13 3.33 10.31
CA LEU A 22 -21.34 2.75 9.74
C LEU A 22 -21.79 1.56 10.56
N LYS A 23 -23.12 1.42 10.78
CA LYS A 23 -23.71 0.36 11.60
C LYS A 23 -24.65 -0.52 10.78
N GLY A 24 -24.63 -1.82 11.05
CA GLY A 24 -25.56 -2.78 10.48
C GLY A 24 -25.23 -3.26 9.07
N CYS A 25 -24.04 -2.96 8.56
CA CYS A 25 -23.62 -3.44 7.24
C CYS A 25 -23.50 -4.97 7.20
N ASP A 26 -23.84 -5.55 6.04
CA ASP A 26 -23.64 -6.97 5.78
C ASP A 26 -22.15 -7.24 5.45
N TRP A 27 -21.58 -8.26 6.11
CA TRP A 27 -20.23 -8.74 5.82
C TRP A 27 -20.11 -9.30 4.39
N ASN A 28 -21.23 -9.77 3.83
CA ASN A 28 -21.27 -10.33 2.50
C ASN A 28 -21.48 -9.22 1.45
N LEU A 29 -20.41 -8.78 0.82
CA LEU A 29 -20.31 -7.78 -0.24
C LEU A 29 -20.54 -6.32 0.17
N GLU A 30 -21.42 -5.99 1.14
CA GLU A 30 -21.75 -4.59 1.43
C GLU A 30 -20.57 -3.82 2.01
N ILE A 31 -19.83 -4.42 2.96
CA ILE A 31 -18.58 -3.83 3.49
C ILE A 31 -17.59 -3.58 2.34
N GLY A 32 -17.46 -4.54 1.41
CA GLY A 32 -16.62 -4.39 0.22
C GLY A 32 -17.06 -3.25 -0.68
N ALA A 33 -18.36 -3.17 -0.98
CA ALA A 33 -18.92 -2.12 -1.83
C ALA A 33 -18.75 -0.72 -1.21
N VAL A 34 -18.99 -0.54 0.09
CA VAL A 34 -18.74 0.73 0.78
C VAL A 34 -17.24 1.09 0.70
N THR A 35 -16.37 0.11 0.91
CA THR A 35 -14.92 0.31 0.81
C THR A 35 -14.50 0.76 -0.59
N GLU A 36 -15.07 0.17 -1.65
CA GLU A 36 -14.84 0.56 -3.04
C GLU A 36 -15.29 2.01 -3.30
N LEU A 37 -16.46 2.41 -2.80
CA LEU A 37 -16.98 3.78 -2.95
C LEU A 37 -16.03 4.83 -2.36
N VAL A 38 -15.46 4.58 -1.18
CA VAL A 38 -14.52 5.52 -0.54
C VAL A 38 -13.13 5.47 -1.16
N HIS A 39 -12.70 4.32 -1.68
CA HIS A 39 -11.44 4.17 -2.41
C HIS A 39 -11.37 5.04 -3.66
N HIS A 40 -12.49 5.14 -4.41
CA HIS A 40 -12.57 5.89 -5.66
C HIS A 40 -12.63 7.41 -5.46
N LYS A 41 -12.70 7.86 -4.22
CA LYS A 41 -12.71 9.29 -3.88
C LYS A 41 -11.36 9.70 -3.29
N GLU A 42 -10.75 10.72 -3.88
CA GLU A 42 -9.56 11.35 -3.28
C GLU A 42 -9.90 11.84 -1.87
N ASP A 43 -9.02 11.55 -0.91
CA ASP A 43 -9.23 11.83 0.52
C ASP A 43 -10.54 11.24 1.08
N GLY A 44 -11.05 10.14 0.49
CA GLY A 44 -12.17 9.40 1.03
C GLY A 44 -11.91 8.96 2.48
N PRO A 45 -12.90 9.02 3.39
CA PRO A 45 -12.68 8.74 4.81
C PRO A 45 -12.26 7.29 5.08
N ALA A 46 -11.59 7.03 6.20
CA ALA A 46 -11.55 5.70 6.78
C ALA A 46 -12.96 5.31 7.22
N VAL A 47 -13.30 4.02 7.13
CA VAL A 47 -14.64 3.54 7.52
C VAL A 47 -14.52 2.46 8.59
N LEU A 48 -15.11 2.73 9.75
CA LEU A 48 -15.28 1.77 10.82
C LEU A 48 -16.69 1.16 10.74
N PHE A 49 -16.77 -0.14 10.51
CA PHE A 49 -18.01 -0.89 10.47
C PHE A 49 -18.28 -1.49 11.85
N GLU A 50 -19.44 -1.15 12.40
CA GLU A 50 -19.93 -1.64 13.70
C GLU A 50 -21.30 -2.35 13.55
N ASP A 51 -21.68 -3.11 14.57
CA ASP A 51 -22.95 -3.85 14.59
C ASP A 51 -23.17 -4.65 13.30
N ILE A 52 -22.11 -5.30 12.81
CA ILE A 52 -22.10 -6.05 11.54
C ILE A 52 -23.12 -7.18 11.62
N LYS A 53 -23.92 -7.34 10.57
CA LYS A 53 -24.98 -8.33 10.47
C LYS A 53 -24.48 -9.74 10.80
N ASP A 54 -25.27 -10.48 11.59
CA ASP A 54 -25.02 -11.85 12.06
C ASP A 54 -23.84 -12.01 13.03
N TYR A 55 -23.25 -10.91 13.52
CA TYR A 55 -22.12 -10.93 14.45
C TYR A 55 -22.44 -10.24 15.79
N PRO A 56 -21.75 -10.63 16.86
CA PRO A 56 -21.89 -9.96 18.14
C PRO A 56 -21.55 -8.47 18.06
N LYS A 57 -22.26 -7.64 18.83
CA LYS A 57 -21.88 -6.24 19.00
C LYS A 57 -20.46 -6.13 19.51
N GLY A 58 -19.74 -5.12 19.05
CA GLY A 58 -18.33 -4.90 19.39
C GLY A 58 -17.33 -5.52 18.42
N TYR A 59 -17.73 -6.50 17.60
CA TYR A 59 -16.89 -7.05 16.54
C TYR A 59 -16.92 -6.14 15.33
N ARG A 60 -15.78 -5.62 14.91
CA ARG A 60 -15.67 -4.49 13.98
C ARG A 60 -14.71 -4.77 12.82
N VAL A 61 -14.84 -3.98 11.77
CA VAL A 61 -13.90 -3.93 10.64
C VAL A 61 -13.55 -2.47 10.38
N LEU A 62 -12.26 -2.16 10.21
CA LEU A 62 -11.79 -0.88 9.72
C LEU A 62 -11.29 -1.05 8.29
N SER A 63 -11.65 -0.17 7.38
CA SER A 63 -11.10 -0.12 6.02
C SER A 63 -10.69 1.29 5.62
N ASN A 64 -9.89 1.37 4.55
CA ASN A 64 -9.47 2.65 3.95
C ASN A 64 -8.62 3.53 4.89
N SER A 65 -7.77 2.91 5.70
CA SER A 65 -6.97 3.62 6.71
C SER A 65 -5.92 4.56 6.12
N LEU A 66 -5.29 4.22 4.98
CA LEU A 66 -4.10 4.89 4.42
C LEU A 66 -4.34 5.66 3.12
N SER A 67 -5.58 5.86 2.67
CA SER A 67 -5.83 6.47 1.36
C SER A 67 -5.84 8.00 1.36
N SER A 68 -5.87 8.67 2.52
CA SER A 68 -5.72 10.12 2.55
C SER A 68 -4.30 10.54 2.99
N ARG A 69 -3.84 11.66 2.44
CA ARG A 69 -2.55 12.26 2.81
C ARG A 69 -2.46 12.58 4.30
N LYS A 70 -3.55 13.05 4.90
CA LYS A 70 -3.60 13.37 6.34
C LYS A 70 -3.46 12.12 7.21
N ARG A 71 -4.18 11.04 6.89
CA ARG A 71 -4.08 9.78 7.64
C ARG A 71 -2.74 9.09 7.43
N LEU A 72 -2.17 9.17 6.21
CA LEU A 72 -0.83 8.69 5.96
C LEU A 72 0.22 9.48 6.76
N ALA A 73 0.06 10.80 6.85
CA ALA A 73 0.90 11.68 7.66
C ALA A 73 0.80 11.34 9.16
N LEU A 74 -0.41 11.17 9.70
CA LEU A 74 -0.65 10.68 11.06
C LEU A 74 0.09 9.36 11.29
N THR A 75 -0.09 8.40 10.38
CA THR A 75 0.50 7.06 10.49
C THR A 75 2.02 7.08 10.50
N LEU A 76 2.65 7.98 9.76
CA LEU A 76 4.11 8.12 9.70
C LEU A 76 4.68 9.10 10.74
N GLY A 77 3.83 9.78 11.51
CA GLY A 77 4.26 10.83 12.46
C GLY A 77 4.90 12.03 11.77
N LEU A 78 4.39 12.41 10.59
CA LEU A 78 4.93 13.47 9.75
C LEU A 78 3.89 14.57 9.51
N PRO A 79 4.31 15.81 9.21
CA PRO A 79 3.38 16.83 8.75
C PRO A 79 2.81 16.46 7.37
N PRO A 80 1.52 16.75 7.08
CA PRO A 80 0.90 16.38 5.80
C PRO A 80 1.40 17.22 4.61
N GLY A 81 2.08 18.36 4.85
CA GLY A 81 2.40 19.33 3.80
C GLY A 81 1.15 20.01 3.23
N ASP A 82 1.33 20.95 2.32
CA ASP A 82 0.22 21.64 1.66
C ASP A 82 -0.26 20.91 0.40
N THR A 83 0.66 20.32 -0.34
CA THR A 83 0.41 19.59 -1.59
C THR A 83 0.83 18.12 -1.50
N LYS A 84 0.48 17.32 -2.52
CA LYS A 84 0.97 15.94 -2.67
C LYS A 84 2.48 15.91 -2.80
N MET A 85 3.06 16.83 -3.60
CA MET A 85 4.50 16.89 -3.81
C MET A 85 5.26 17.32 -2.56
N ASP A 86 4.71 18.19 -1.72
CA ASP A 86 5.30 18.53 -0.42
C ASP A 86 5.43 17.27 0.45
N PHE A 87 4.37 16.47 0.53
CA PHE A 87 4.41 15.25 1.33
C PHE A 87 5.38 14.21 0.77
N VAL A 88 5.45 14.05 -0.56
CA VAL A 88 6.47 13.18 -1.21
C VAL A 88 7.88 13.63 -0.82
N LYS A 89 8.15 14.94 -0.82
CA LYS A 89 9.45 15.51 -0.44
C LYS A 89 9.72 15.31 1.06
N ILE A 90 8.74 15.55 1.92
CA ILE A 90 8.85 15.32 3.37
C ILE A 90 9.22 13.86 3.63
N TRP A 91 8.54 12.90 3.00
CA TRP A 91 8.86 11.49 3.15
C TRP A 91 10.25 11.16 2.60
N LYS A 92 10.62 11.67 1.40
CA LYS A 92 11.95 11.49 0.81
C LYS A 92 13.08 11.91 1.77
N ASP A 93 12.89 13.06 2.42
CA ASP A 93 13.90 13.62 3.33
C ASP A 93 13.96 12.88 4.68
N ASN A 94 12.85 12.32 5.14
CA ASN A 94 12.78 11.56 6.39
C ASN A 94 13.21 10.10 6.23
N TYR A 95 12.78 9.42 5.16
CA TYR A 95 13.01 7.99 4.95
C TYR A 95 14.48 7.58 5.07
N LYS A 96 15.39 8.35 4.48
CA LYS A 96 16.84 8.09 4.50
C LYS A 96 17.50 8.21 5.88
N ASN A 97 16.80 8.84 6.83
CA ASN A 97 17.29 9.06 8.19
C ASN A 97 16.72 8.03 9.18
N ILE A 98 15.81 7.15 8.76
CA ILE A 98 15.23 6.11 9.60
C ILE A 98 16.33 5.12 9.98
N LYS A 99 16.56 4.96 11.28
CA LYS A 99 17.47 3.95 11.83
C LYS A 99 16.64 2.88 12.51
N PRO A 100 16.78 1.59 12.15
CA PRO A 100 16.11 0.52 12.84
C PRO A 100 16.34 0.56 14.35
N ILE A 101 15.28 0.37 15.13
CA ILE A 101 15.33 0.29 16.60
C ILE A 101 14.88 -1.10 17.02
N PRO A 102 15.70 -1.86 17.79
CA PRO A 102 15.34 -3.18 18.28
C PRO A 102 14.03 -3.16 19.08
N PRO A 103 13.21 -4.22 18.99
CA PRO A 103 11.93 -4.28 19.67
C PRO A 103 12.06 -4.43 21.18
N LYS A 104 10.98 -4.13 21.91
CA LYS A 104 10.85 -4.37 23.34
C LYS A 104 9.85 -5.50 23.59
N PHE A 105 10.32 -6.60 24.19
CA PHE A 105 9.42 -7.68 24.60
C PHE A 105 8.74 -7.36 25.91
N VAL A 106 7.41 -7.44 25.94
CA VAL A 106 6.55 -7.21 27.09
C VAL A 106 5.89 -8.51 27.52
N LYS A 107 5.52 -8.60 28.82
CA LYS A 107 4.89 -9.81 29.39
C LYS A 107 3.37 -9.73 29.44
N LYS A 108 2.80 -8.55 29.35
CA LYS A 108 1.36 -8.31 29.42
C LYS A 108 0.89 -7.70 28.10
N SER A 109 -0.23 -8.15 27.60
CA SER A 109 -0.83 -7.66 26.38
C SER A 109 -2.35 -7.81 26.47
N PRO A 110 -3.13 -6.83 26.01
CA PRO A 110 -4.57 -6.95 25.90
C PRO A 110 -5.01 -8.01 24.85
N LEU A 111 -4.08 -8.44 23.99
CA LEU A 111 -4.32 -9.54 23.04
C LEU A 111 -4.76 -10.83 23.74
N PHE A 112 -4.33 -11.06 24.99
CA PHE A 112 -4.68 -12.25 25.76
C PHE A 112 -6.01 -12.15 26.53
N ASP A 113 -6.84 -11.15 26.28
CA ASP A 113 -8.20 -11.08 26.88
C ASP A 113 -9.01 -12.32 26.53
N ASN A 114 -8.82 -12.89 25.34
CA ASN A 114 -9.45 -14.12 24.88
C ASN A 114 -8.39 -15.04 24.23
N VAL A 115 -8.30 -16.27 24.72
CA VAL A 115 -7.33 -17.27 24.26
C VAL A 115 -8.07 -18.56 23.93
N TYR A 116 -7.89 -19.07 22.70
CA TYR A 116 -8.49 -20.32 22.23
C TYR A 116 -7.41 -21.26 21.72
N LYS A 117 -7.57 -22.55 22.01
CA LYS A 117 -6.61 -23.60 21.67
C LYS A 117 -7.32 -24.74 20.96
N ASP A 118 -6.66 -25.32 19.97
CA ASP A 118 -7.10 -26.54 19.28
C ASP A 118 -8.60 -26.56 18.88
N GLY A 119 -9.42 -27.44 19.46
CA GLY A 119 -10.81 -27.62 19.09
C GLY A 119 -11.76 -26.45 19.43
N GLU A 120 -11.30 -25.46 20.20
CA GLU A 120 -12.07 -24.28 20.55
C GLU A 120 -11.99 -23.19 19.46
N ILE A 121 -11.10 -23.35 18.48
CA ILE A 121 -10.83 -22.34 17.46
C ILE A 121 -11.95 -22.31 16.44
N ASP A 122 -12.49 -21.12 16.20
CA ASP A 122 -13.45 -20.86 15.14
C ASP A 122 -13.15 -19.48 14.49
N MET A 123 -12.54 -19.50 13.31
CA MET A 123 -12.20 -18.28 12.54
C MET A 123 -13.45 -17.58 11.98
N PHE A 124 -14.59 -18.29 11.87
CA PHE A 124 -15.85 -17.68 11.42
C PHE A 124 -16.53 -16.84 12.50
N LYS A 125 -16.02 -16.85 13.74
CA LYS A 125 -16.52 -15.96 14.81
C LYS A 125 -16.27 -14.47 14.50
N PHE A 126 -15.32 -14.14 13.58
CA PHE A 126 -15.03 -12.78 13.20
C PHE A 126 -15.81 -12.35 11.95
N PRO A 127 -16.27 -11.09 11.87
CA PRO A 127 -17.02 -10.56 10.74
C PRO A 127 -16.15 -10.35 9.50
N THR A 128 -15.47 -11.41 9.10
CA THR A 128 -14.57 -11.38 7.92
C THR A 128 -15.36 -11.11 6.66
N PRO A 129 -15.09 -10.04 5.90
CA PRO A 129 -15.84 -9.76 4.70
C PRO A 129 -15.57 -10.74 3.55
N LYS A 130 -16.58 -10.99 2.74
CA LYS A 130 -16.42 -11.29 1.34
C LYS A 130 -16.41 -9.95 0.61
N TRP A 131 -15.25 -9.53 0.10
CA TRP A 131 -15.03 -8.17 -0.38
C TRP A 131 -15.69 -7.90 -1.73
N HIS A 132 -15.56 -8.84 -2.69
CA HIS A 132 -16.10 -8.71 -4.04
C HIS A 132 -16.85 -9.97 -4.46
N ASP A 133 -17.75 -9.83 -5.42
CA ASP A 133 -18.66 -10.90 -5.86
C ASP A 133 -17.92 -12.19 -6.29
N LYS A 134 -16.85 -12.04 -7.07
CA LYS A 134 -16.09 -13.17 -7.61
C LYS A 134 -14.97 -13.68 -6.70
N ASP A 135 -14.83 -13.14 -5.48
CA ASP A 135 -13.85 -13.66 -4.53
C ASP A 135 -14.20 -15.10 -4.14
N GLY A 136 -13.19 -15.97 -4.12
CA GLY A 136 -13.34 -17.39 -3.84
C GLY A 136 -13.81 -17.73 -2.41
N GLY A 137 -13.79 -16.74 -1.50
CA GLY A 137 -14.17 -16.92 -0.11
C GLY A 137 -14.13 -15.62 0.69
N ARG A 138 -14.07 -15.77 2.01
CA ARG A 138 -13.95 -14.67 2.98
C ARG A 138 -12.48 -14.44 3.28
N TYR A 139 -12.01 -13.21 3.10
CA TYR A 139 -10.61 -12.85 3.27
C TYR A 139 -10.41 -12.00 4.52
N ILE A 140 -9.88 -12.61 5.59
CA ILE A 140 -9.55 -11.93 6.85
C ILE A 140 -8.24 -11.14 6.74
N GLY A 141 -7.29 -11.63 5.94
CA GLY A 141 -5.99 -10.98 5.74
C GLY A 141 -5.93 -10.22 4.44
N THR A 142 -6.46 -9.00 4.40
CA THR A 142 -6.23 -8.02 3.33
C THR A 142 -5.35 -6.87 3.80
N GLY A 143 -5.41 -6.55 5.09
CA GLY A 143 -4.52 -5.65 5.82
C GLY A 143 -3.77 -6.37 6.94
N SER A 144 -3.49 -7.67 6.77
CA SER A 144 -2.76 -8.49 7.76
C SER A 144 -1.26 -8.27 7.71
N VAL A 145 -0.60 -8.70 8.79
CA VAL A 145 0.83 -8.96 8.81
C VAL A 145 1.05 -10.44 9.12
N ASP A 146 1.72 -11.11 8.20
CA ASP A 146 2.03 -12.53 8.26
C ASP A 146 3.50 -12.69 8.64
N ILE A 147 3.74 -13.36 9.76
CA ILE A 147 5.02 -13.40 10.46
C ILE A 147 5.67 -14.76 10.21
N THR A 148 6.85 -14.75 9.61
CA THR A 148 7.61 -15.96 9.31
C THR A 148 9.07 -15.78 9.72
N ARG A 149 9.78 -16.89 9.95
CA ARG A 149 11.22 -16.88 10.29
C ARG A 149 11.99 -17.64 9.25
N ASP A 150 13.12 -17.12 8.83
CA ASP A 150 14.03 -17.83 7.95
C ASP A 150 14.61 -19.06 8.66
N PRO A 151 14.50 -20.27 8.09
CA PRO A 151 14.97 -21.50 8.75
C PRO A 151 16.49 -21.65 8.83
N ASP A 152 17.25 -20.87 8.07
CA ASP A 152 18.69 -20.94 7.96
C ASP A 152 19.37 -19.75 8.67
N GLU A 153 18.86 -18.54 8.42
CA GLU A 153 19.43 -17.29 8.92
C GLU A 153 18.75 -16.80 10.22
N GLY A 154 17.53 -17.28 10.51
CA GLY A 154 16.81 -17.00 11.75
C GLY A 154 16.12 -15.62 11.82
N TRP A 155 16.29 -14.76 10.81
CA TRP A 155 15.63 -13.47 10.80
C TRP A 155 14.13 -13.59 10.56
N VAL A 156 13.38 -12.65 11.11
CA VAL A 156 11.92 -12.65 11.05
C VAL A 156 11.43 -11.63 10.04
N ASN A 157 10.53 -12.05 9.19
CA ASN A 157 9.86 -11.23 8.18
C ASN A 157 8.41 -10.94 8.61
N TYR A 158 8.00 -9.70 8.49
CA TYR A 158 6.62 -9.22 8.56
C TYR A 158 6.18 -8.85 7.15
N GLY A 159 5.31 -9.66 6.55
CA GLY A 159 4.83 -9.40 5.20
C GLY A 159 3.31 -9.34 5.13
N THR A 160 2.76 -8.50 4.27
CA THR A 160 1.33 -8.48 3.99
C THR A 160 1.01 -9.43 2.85
N TYR A 161 0.31 -10.50 3.17
CA TYR A 161 -0.15 -11.52 2.23
C TYR A 161 -1.64 -11.72 2.38
N ARG A 162 -2.32 -12.26 1.36
CA ARG A 162 -3.76 -12.44 1.48
C ARG A 162 -4.11 -13.75 2.18
N VAL A 163 -5.06 -13.69 3.13
CA VAL A 163 -5.46 -14.83 3.95
C VAL A 163 -6.95 -15.09 3.81
N MET A 164 -7.31 -16.26 3.26
CA MET A 164 -8.69 -16.74 3.10
C MET A 164 -9.05 -17.72 4.22
N ILE A 165 -10.27 -17.65 4.75
CA ILE A 165 -10.79 -18.64 5.69
C ILE A 165 -11.33 -19.84 4.90
N HIS A 166 -10.79 -21.03 5.16
CA HIS A 166 -11.27 -22.29 4.59
C HIS A 166 -12.23 -23.05 5.50
N ASP A 167 -11.95 -23.04 6.80
CA ASP A 167 -12.71 -23.78 7.80
C ASP A 167 -12.50 -23.12 9.18
N LYS A 168 -13.14 -23.63 10.23
CA LYS A 168 -13.04 -23.10 11.60
C LYS A 168 -11.61 -22.89 12.08
N ASN A 169 -10.70 -23.82 11.78
CA ASN A 169 -9.29 -23.75 12.16
C ASN A 169 -8.33 -23.87 10.98
N LYS A 170 -8.81 -23.65 9.76
CA LYS A 170 -7.99 -23.74 8.55
C LYS A 170 -8.08 -22.47 7.75
N ILE A 171 -6.92 -21.88 7.49
CA ILE A 171 -6.80 -20.69 6.67
C ILE A 171 -5.79 -20.92 5.56
N GLY A 172 -6.07 -20.35 4.39
CA GLY A 172 -5.13 -20.30 3.28
C GLY A 172 -4.34 -19.01 3.32
N PHE A 173 -3.14 -19.04 2.80
CA PHE A 173 -2.39 -17.82 2.54
C PHE A 173 -1.64 -17.93 1.22
N TYR A 174 -1.75 -16.89 0.44
CA TYR A 174 -1.05 -16.78 -0.82
C TYR A 174 0.06 -15.76 -0.74
N ILE A 175 1.25 -16.18 -1.10
CA ILE A 175 2.44 -15.33 -1.18
C ILE A 175 2.93 -15.30 -2.62
N SER A 176 2.99 -14.12 -3.22
CA SER A 176 3.51 -13.94 -4.58
C SER A 176 5.00 -14.33 -4.67
N PRO A 177 5.44 -14.91 -5.79
CA PRO A 177 6.86 -15.20 -6.02
C PRO A 177 7.76 -13.98 -5.82
N GLY A 178 8.95 -14.18 -5.26
CA GLY A 178 9.95 -13.14 -5.01
C GLY A 178 9.76 -12.35 -3.71
N LYS A 179 8.71 -12.60 -2.94
CA LYS A 179 8.53 -12.01 -1.61
C LYS A 179 9.32 -12.79 -0.56
N HIS A 180 9.80 -12.10 0.50
CA HIS A 180 10.61 -12.71 1.56
C HIS A 180 9.94 -13.93 2.19
N GLY A 181 8.66 -13.82 2.60
CA GLY A 181 7.90 -14.95 3.12
C GLY A 181 7.77 -16.11 2.13
N ARG A 182 7.76 -15.86 0.80
CA ARG A 182 7.75 -16.90 -0.21
C ARG A 182 9.10 -17.63 -0.25
N ILE A 183 10.20 -16.92 -0.19
CA ILE A 183 11.56 -17.48 -0.14
C ILE A 183 11.71 -18.38 1.10
N GLN A 184 11.29 -17.88 2.27
CA GLN A 184 11.31 -18.65 3.52
C GLN A 184 10.42 -19.89 3.42
N ARG A 185 9.19 -19.76 2.89
CA ARG A 185 8.26 -20.88 2.67
C ARG A 185 8.90 -21.98 1.79
N GLU A 186 9.59 -21.60 0.72
CA GLU A 186 10.25 -22.55 -0.19
C GLU A 186 11.43 -23.26 0.47
N LYS A 187 12.20 -22.59 1.34
CA LYS A 187 13.23 -23.21 2.16
C LYS A 187 12.65 -24.28 3.11
N TYR A 188 11.52 -23.99 3.78
CA TYR A 188 10.84 -24.97 4.62
C TYR A 188 10.31 -26.16 3.82
N ALA A 189 9.66 -25.92 2.69
CA ALA A 189 9.17 -26.98 1.81
C ALA A 189 10.31 -27.89 1.32
N ALA A 190 11.47 -27.34 0.99
CA ALA A 190 12.63 -28.10 0.54
C ALA A 190 13.31 -28.88 1.68
N SER A 191 13.34 -28.36 2.90
CA SER A 191 14.02 -29.00 4.03
C SER A 191 13.17 -30.03 4.77
N GLY A 192 11.83 -30.01 4.57
CA GLY A 192 10.89 -30.82 5.34
C GLY A 192 10.79 -30.47 6.82
N LYS A 193 11.39 -29.34 7.25
CA LYS A 193 11.26 -28.84 8.64
C LYS A 193 9.84 -28.36 8.91
N PRO A 194 9.32 -28.50 10.15
CA PRO A 194 8.05 -27.90 10.53
C PRO A 194 8.05 -26.38 10.31
N PHE A 195 7.07 -25.88 9.59
CA PHE A 195 6.93 -24.45 9.34
C PHE A 195 5.81 -23.87 10.20
N LYS A 196 6.20 -23.18 11.25
CA LYS A 196 5.28 -22.43 12.12
C LYS A 196 5.22 -20.98 11.67
N MET A 197 4.02 -20.39 11.77
CA MET A 197 3.84 -18.97 11.48
C MET A 197 2.84 -18.34 12.44
N ALA A 198 2.85 -17.02 12.49
CA ALA A 198 1.84 -16.21 13.14
C ALA A 198 1.26 -15.20 12.15
N MET A 199 0.00 -14.78 12.37
CA MET A 199 -0.67 -13.77 11.56
C MET A 199 -1.45 -12.82 12.46
N SER A 200 -1.32 -11.52 12.19
CA SER A 200 -2.06 -10.45 12.86
C SER A 200 -3.08 -9.84 11.90
N PHE A 201 -4.35 -9.73 12.32
CA PHE A 201 -5.46 -9.24 11.49
C PHE A 201 -6.06 -7.92 11.99
N GLY A 202 -5.47 -7.30 12.94
CA GLY A 202 -5.83 -5.99 13.45
C GLY A 202 -4.66 -5.46 14.27
N HIS A 203 -3.95 -4.54 13.72
CA HIS A 203 -2.82 -3.85 14.30
C HIS A 203 -2.87 -2.42 13.79
N ASP A 204 -2.04 -1.54 14.34
CA ASP A 204 -1.98 -0.15 13.87
C ASP A 204 -1.60 -0.06 12.38
N PRO A 205 -2.09 0.98 11.66
CA PRO A 205 -1.83 1.12 10.23
C PRO A 205 -0.34 1.28 9.86
N LEU A 206 0.54 1.69 10.78
CA LEU A 206 1.98 1.74 10.51
C LEU A 206 2.56 0.33 10.38
N THR A 207 2.14 -0.60 11.22
CA THR A 207 2.54 -2.01 11.15
C THR A 207 2.12 -2.62 9.81
N PHE A 208 0.88 -2.38 9.36
CA PHE A 208 0.41 -2.79 8.04
C PHE A 208 1.21 -2.13 6.91
N LEU A 209 1.43 -0.81 6.99
CA LEU A 209 2.17 -0.06 5.99
C LEU A 209 3.58 -0.63 5.79
N VAL A 210 4.32 -0.83 6.88
CA VAL A 210 5.70 -1.35 6.81
C VAL A 210 5.74 -2.78 6.31
N GLY A 211 4.81 -3.66 6.74
CA GLY A 211 4.70 -5.02 6.20
C GLY A 211 4.32 -5.08 4.71
N SER A 212 3.80 -3.98 4.14
CA SER A 212 3.35 -3.89 2.75
C SER A 212 4.35 -3.20 1.80
N ILE A 213 5.36 -2.51 2.32
CA ILE A 213 6.42 -1.86 1.52
C ILE A 213 7.67 -2.75 1.43
N GLU A 214 8.65 -2.30 0.67
CA GLU A 214 9.92 -3.02 0.48
C GLU A 214 10.94 -2.51 1.50
N VAL A 215 11.15 -3.29 2.58
CA VAL A 215 12.24 -3.10 3.54
C VAL A 215 13.45 -3.90 3.04
N PRO A 216 14.70 -3.44 3.26
CA PRO A 216 15.88 -4.18 2.82
C PRO A 216 15.92 -5.62 3.37
N TYR A 217 16.37 -6.57 2.53
CA TYR A 217 16.53 -7.97 2.94
C TYR A 217 17.38 -8.11 4.21
N GLY A 218 16.92 -8.92 5.14
CA GLY A 218 17.64 -9.17 6.41
C GLY A 218 17.38 -8.11 7.50
N VAL A 219 16.65 -7.04 7.20
CA VAL A 219 16.19 -6.07 8.21
C VAL A 219 14.78 -6.45 8.62
N PRO A 220 14.52 -6.80 9.89
CA PRO A 220 13.17 -7.08 10.36
C PRO A 220 12.29 -5.83 10.29
N GLU A 221 11.11 -5.95 9.71
CA GLU A 221 10.17 -4.85 9.55
C GLU A 221 9.79 -4.19 10.87
N TYR A 222 9.71 -4.94 11.97
CA TYR A 222 9.40 -4.40 13.30
C TYR A 222 10.50 -3.46 13.85
N GLU A 223 11.76 -3.64 13.45
CA GLU A 223 12.83 -2.69 13.80
C GLU A 223 12.69 -1.40 12.98
N PHE A 224 12.26 -1.51 11.74
CA PHE A 224 11.95 -0.36 10.89
C PHE A 224 10.73 0.41 11.40
N ILE A 225 9.68 -0.30 11.90
CA ILE A 225 8.55 0.31 12.62
C ILE A 225 9.08 1.11 13.83
N GLY A 226 9.94 0.50 14.64
CA GLY A 226 10.59 1.20 15.76
C GLY A 226 11.33 2.46 15.32
N GLY A 227 12.04 2.38 14.20
CA GLY A 227 12.76 3.51 13.61
C GLY A 227 11.86 4.67 13.18
N ILE A 228 10.70 4.38 12.57
CA ILE A 228 9.69 5.40 12.23
C ILE A 228 9.05 5.98 13.50
N ARG A 229 8.72 5.14 14.48
CA ARG A 229 8.15 5.57 15.77
C ARG A 229 9.12 6.41 16.61
N GLY A 230 10.44 6.23 16.44
CA GLY A 230 11.46 6.80 17.29
C GLY A 230 11.57 6.11 18.67
N GLU A 231 10.96 4.93 18.84
CA GLU A 231 10.90 4.14 20.07
C GLU A 231 10.78 2.65 19.76
N PRO A 232 11.21 1.73 20.66
CA PRO A 232 11.08 0.29 20.46
C PRO A 232 9.62 -0.14 20.23
N PHE A 233 9.38 -0.94 19.19
CA PHE A 233 8.08 -1.56 18.96
C PHE A 233 7.82 -2.66 20.00
N GLU A 234 6.67 -2.61 20.68
CA GLU A 234 6.34 -3.58 21.72
C GLU A 234 5.82 -4.89 21.14
N MET A 235 6.43 -5.98 21.58
CA MET A 235 6.16 -7.33 21.10
C MET A 235 6.00 -8.31 22.26
N ILE A 236 5.32 -9.42 21.98
CA ILE A 236 5.29 -10.61 22.83
C ILE A 236 5.81 -11.80 22.05
N GLU A 237 6.37 -12.78 22.76
CA GLU A 237 6.75 -14.05 22.15
C GLU A 237 5.51 -14.94 22.02
N GLY A 238 5.23 -15.44 20.82
CA GLY A 238 4.13 -16.34 20.55
C GLY A 238 4.28 -17.66 21.35
N GLU A 239 3.23 -18.05 22.06
CA GLU A 239 3.25 -19.26 22.92
C GLU A 239 3.52 -20.54 22.12
N TYR A 240 3.00 -20.61 20.89
CA TYR A 240 3.10 -21.81 20.06
C TYR A 240 4.27 -21.77 19.07
N SER A 241 4.45 -20.65 18.39
CA SER A 241 5.43 -20.51 17.32
C SER A 241 6.80 -20.04 17.79
N GLY A 242 6.87 -19.35 18.94
CA GLY A 242 8.09 -18.62 19.37
C GLY A 242 8.41 -17.44 18.46
N LEU A 243 7.45 -16.98 17.65
CA LEU A 243 7.62 -15.81 16.80
C LEU A 243 7.29 -14.53 17.58
N PRO A 244 7.99 -13.43 17.28
CA PRO A 244 7.64 -12.14 17.84
C PRO A 244 6.34 -11.63 17.20
N ILE A 245 5.29 -11.41 18.02
CA ILE A 245 3.99 -10.91 17.58
C ILE A 245 3.70 -9.53 18.17
N PRO A 246 2.99 -8.64 17.46
CA PRO A 246 2.69 -7.29 17.99
C PRO A 246 1.88 -7.36 19.29
N ALA A 247 2.39 -6.73 20.35
CA ALA A 247 1.76 -6.79 21.67
C ALA A 247 0.37 -6.14 21.73
N ASN A 248 0.13 -5.13 20.90
CA ASN A 248 -1.09 -4.33 20.88
C ASN A 248 -2.02 -4.68 19.71
N ALA A 249 -1.85 -5.86 19.10
CA ALA A 249 -2.74 -6.35 18.03
C ALA A 249 -4.15 -6.66 18.56
N GLU A 250 -5.13 -6.62 17.68
CA GLU A 250 -6.53 -6.93 17.97
C GLU A 250 -6.83 -8.42 17.89
N ILE A 251 -6.28 -9.10 16.86
CA ILE A 251 -6.46 -10.53 16.59
C ILE A 251 -5.13 -11.09 16.10
N VAL A 252 -4.66 -12.18 16.70
CA VAL A 252 -3.49 -12.92 16.26
C VAL A 252 -3.77 -14.41 16.29
N ILE A 253 -3.28 -15.11 15.27
CA ILE A 253 -3.25 -16.58 15.25
C ILE A 253 -1.82 -17.08 15.16
N GLU A 254 -1.61 -18.31 15.65
CA GLU A 254 -0.40 -19.10 15.42
C GLU A 254 -0.78 -20.48 14.91
N GLY A 255 0.00 -21.04 14.01
CA GLY A 255 -0.32 -22.34 13.46
C GLY A 255 0.80 -22.99 12.67
N ASP A 256 0.53 -24.19 12.20
CA ASP A 256 1.42 -25.01 11.37
C ASP A 256 1.03 -24.89 9.89
N VAL A 257 2.01 -24.69 9.04
CA VAL A 257 1.81 -24.68 7.59
C VAL A 257 1.88 -26.09 7.04
N HIS A 258 0.86 -26.48 6.29
CA HIS A 258 0.75 -27.77 5.62
C HIS A 258 1.00 -27.60 4.11
N PHE A 259 1.98 -28.33 3.60
CA PHE A 259 2.29 -28.41 2.17
C PHE A 259 1.59 -29.54 1.47
N ASP A 260 1.22 -30.58 2.22
CA ASP A 260 0.40 -31.71 1.79
C ASP A 260 -1.07 -31.32 1.71
N ASN A 261 -1.82 -31.95 0.81
CA ASN A 261 -3.23 -31.70 0.61
C ASN A 261 -3.58 -30.20 0.47
N PRO A 262 -2.97 -29.51 -0.51
CA PRO A 262 -3.17 -28.07 -0.71
C PRO A 262 -4.65 -27.76 -0.90
N LYS A 263 -5.07 -26.55 -0.53
CA LYS A 263 -6.46 -26.12 -0.65
C LYS A 263 -6.64 -25.13 -1.79
N VAL A 264 -7.85 -25.07 -2.33
CA VAL A 264 -8.20 -24.10 -3.35
C VAL A 264 -8.19 -22.70 -2.75
N GLU A 265 -7.39 -21.83 -3.32
CA GLU A 265 -7.25 -20.42 -2.97
C GLU A 265 -7.59 -19.54 -4.18
N GLY A 266 -8.31 -18.46 -3.97
CA GLY A 266 -8.77 -17.57 -5.04
C GLY A 266 -10.08 -18.03 -5.70
N PRO A 267 -10.52 -17.31 -6.75
CA PRO A 267 -9.91 -16.06 -7.24
C PRO A 267 -10.01 -14.92 -6.23
N PHE A 268 -9.15 -13.90 -6.39
CA PHE A 268 -9.18 -12.69 -5.57
C PHE A 268 -8.73 -11.48 -6.40
N GLY A 269 -9.37 -10.33 -6.20
CA GLY A 269 -9.03 -9.09 -6.88
C GLY A 269 -7.59 -8.66 -6.64
N GLU A 270 -6.97 -8.04 -7.65
CA GLU A 270 -5.58 -7.59 -7.59
C GLU A 270 -5.49 -6.06 -7.74
N TRP A 271 -4.36 -5.49 -7.35
CA TRP A 271 -4.09 -4.05 -7.43
C TRP A 271 -4.23 -3.45 -8.84
N THR A 272 -4.23 -4.27 -9.88
CA THR A 272 -4.49 -3.86 -11.27
C THR A 272 -5.96 -3.65 -11.57
N GLY A 273 -6.86 -4.00 -10.66
CA GLY A 273 -8.31 -3.95 -10.84
C GLY A 273 -8.90 -5.17 -11.55
N TYR A 274 -8.10 -6.21 -11.74
CA TYR A 274 -8.52 -7.44 -12.40
C TYR A 274 -8.33 -8.65 -11.48
N TYR A 275 -9.08 -9.72 -11.72
CA TYR A 275 -8.78 -11.03 -11.15
C TYR A 275 -7.62 -11.64 -11.96
N GLY A 276 -6.40 -11.22 -11.60
CA GLY A 276 -5.17 -11.55 -12.33
C GLY A 276 -4.74 -13.02 -12.21
N SER A 277 -5.40 -13.78 -11.35
CA SER A 277 -5.17 -15.20 -11.16
C SER A 277 -6.49 -15.95 -10.94
N ALA A 278 -6.62 -17.10 -11.59
CA ALA A 278 -7.67 -18.06 -11.30
C ALA A 278 -7.47 -18.73 -9.94
N GLU A 279 -8.38 -19.61 -9.55
CA GLU A 279 -8.21 -20.57 -8.47
C GLU A 279 -6.87 -21.31 -8.60
N ARG A 280 -6.23 -21.55 -7.47
CA ARG A 280 -4.96 -22.30 -7.41
C ARG A 280 -4.91 -23.16 -6.17
N GLN A 281 -4.09 -24.19 -6.23
CA GLN A 281 -3.78 -25.05 -5.08
C GLN A 281 -2.63 -24.40 -4.30
N GLU A 282 -2.87 -24.04 -3.04
CA GLU A 282 -1.87 -23.41 -2.18
C GLU A 282 -1.75 -24.15 -0.82
N PRO A 283 -0.60 -24.07 -0.16
CA PRO A 283 -0.47 -24.50 1.23
C PRO A 283 -1.46 -23.77 2.13
N TRP A 284 -1.80 -24.37 3.25
CA TRP A 284 -2.73 -23.85 4.22
C TRP A 284 -2.16 -23.95 5.64
N VAL A 285 -2.74 -23.19 6.55
CA VAL A 285 -2.32 -23.13 7.95
C VAL A 285 -3.40 -23.79 8.82
N GLU A 286 -2.99 -24.76 9.64
CA GLU A 286 -3.79 -25.25 10.74
C GLU A 286 -3.58 -24.34 11.95
N VAL A 287 -4.62 -23.62 12.34
CA VAL A 287 -4.56 -22.70 13.47
C VAL A 287 -4.53 -23.51 14.78
N LYS A 288 -3.52 -23.29 15.60
CA LYS A 288 -3.28 -23.96 16.89
C LYS A 288 -3.53 -23.05 18.08
N ARG A 289 -3.42 -21.74 17.88
CA ARG A 289 -3.70 -20.70 18.87
C ARG A 289 -4.44 -19.55 18.20
N LEU A 290 -5.41 -19.01 18.89
CA LEU A 290 -6.12 -17.80 18.50
C LEU A 290 -6.21 -16.90 19.73
N TYR A 291 -5.76 -15.67 19.56
CA TYR A 291 -5.80 -14.63 20.58
C TYR A 291 -6.57 -13.44 20.04
N HIS A 292 -7.40 -12.81 20.88
CA HIS A 292 -8.00 -11.54 20.50
C HIS A 292 -8.40 -10.69 21.70
N ARG A 293 -8.36 -9.38 21.52
CA ARG A 293 -8.88 -8.40 22.49
C ARG A 293 -10.40 -8.52 22.59
N ASN A 294 -10.96 -8.02 23.68
CA ASN A 294 -12.41 -7.78 23.74
C ASN A 294 -12.79 -6.77 22.63
N ASP A 295 -13.96 -6.96 22.01
CA ASP A 295 -14.46 -6.11 20.93
C ASP A 295 -13.44 -5.90 19.78
N PRO A 296 -12.97 -6.99 19.15
CA PRO A 296 -11.85 -6.96 18.23
C PRO A 296 -12.17 -6.23 16.92
N ILE A 297 -11.12 -5.67 16.30
CA ILE A 297 -11.21 -4.94 15.04
C ILE A 297 -10.34 -5.65 14.00
N ILE A 298 -10.93 -6.02 12.86
CA ILE A 298 -10.18 -6.45 11.67
C ILE A 298 -9.73 -5.20 10.91
N LEU A 299 -8.44 -5.11 10.57
CA LEU A 299 -7.94 -4.13 9.60
C LEU A 299 -8.04 -4.72 8.21
N GLY A 300 -8.85 -4.09 7.35
CA GLY A 300 -9.07 -4.49 5.97
C GLY A 300 -8.52 -3.49 4.96
N SER A 301 -7.77 -3.99 3.97
CA SER A 301 -7.27 -3.22 2.83
C SER A 301 -7.37 -4.05 1.54
N PRO A 302 -8.59 -4.31 1.05
CA PRO A 302 -8.76 -5.15 -0.11
C PRO A 302 -8.22 -4.46 -1.36
N PRO A 303 -7.46 -5.16 -2.22
CA PRO A 303 -7.11 -4.66 -3.52
C PRO A 303 -8.34 -4.67 -4.43
N GLY A 304 -8.41 -3.70 -5.33
CA GLY A 304 -9.51 -3.56 -6.26
C GLY A 304 -9.14 -2.68 -7.45
N ARG A 305 -10.14 -2.31 -8.25
CA ARG A 305 -9.95 -1.38 -9.36
C ARG A 305 -9.41 -0.04 -8.85
N PRO A 306 -8.29 0.45 -9.39
CA PRO A 306 -7.76 1.76 -9.01
C PRO A 306 -8.76 2.91 -9.34
N PRO A 307 -8.77 3.97 -8.50
CA PRO A 307 -7.98 4.16 -7.28
C PRO A 307 -8.42 3.25 -6.14
N ALA A 308 -7.45 2.73 -5.38
CA ALA A 308 -7.68 1.93 -4.19
C ALA A 308 -6.64 2.30 -3.12
N GLU A 309 -6.89 1.96 -1.86
CA GLU A 309 -6.02 2.32 -0.73
C GLU A 309 -4.54 2.00 -0.98
N LEU A 310 -4.28 0.80 -1.49
CA LEU A 310 -2.93 0.35 -1.85
C LEU A 310 -2.24 1.28 -2.86
N GLY A 311 -2.99 1.83 -3.81
CA GLY A 311 -2.51 2.80 -4.78
C GLY A 311 -2.19 4.14 -4.13
N TRP A 312 -3.04 4.62 -3.22
CA TRP A 312 -2.88 5.93 -2.60
C TRP A 312 -1.58 6.03 -1.80
N TYR A 313 -1.39 5.23 -0.74
CA TYR A 313 -0.18 5.36 0.08
C TYR A 313 1.10 4.99 -0.66
N ARG A 314 1.05 3.98 -1.55
CA ARG A 314 2.23 3.61 -2.34
C ARG A 314 2.65 4.66 -3.35
N SER A 315 1.71 5.43 -3.91
CA SER A 315 2.06 6.55 -4.79
C SER A 315 2.96 7.55 -4.07
N TYR A 316 2.64 7.94 -2.84
CA TYR A 316 3.49 8.83 -2.05
C TYR A 316 4.87 8.23 -1.75
N LEU A 317 4.87 7.00 -1.20
CA LEU A 317 6.10 6.39 -0.70
C LEU A 317 7.08 6.03 -1.83
N ARG A 318 6.58 5.42 -2.89
CA ARG A 318 7.42 5.01 -4.02
C ARG A 318 7.90 6.19 -4.87
N SER A 319 7.09 7.23 -5.03
CA SER A 319 7.50 8.46 -5.73
C SER A 319 8.70 9.10 -5.05
N ALA A 320 8.72 9.12 -3.73
CA ALA A 320 9.85 9.62 -2.95
C ALA A 320 11.13 8.81 -3.17
N LEU A 321 11.03 7.47 -3.21
CA LEU A 321 12.18 6.59 -3.45
C LEU A 321 12.74 6.79 -4.86
N ILE A 322 11.88 6.84 -5.87
CA ILE A 322 12.32 7.08 -7.26
C ILE A 322 12.98 8.45 -7.39
N TRP A 323 12.41 9.47 -6.77
CA TRP A 323 12.99 10.82 -6.77
C TRP A 323 14.40 10.82 -6.16
N ASP A 324 14.58 10.20 -4.99
CA ASP A 324 15.89 10.08 -4.34
C ASP A 324 16.89 9.28 -5.20
N GLU A 325 16.47 8.20 -5.84
CA GLU A 325 17.31 7.40 -6.74
C GLU A 325 17.71 8.17 -8.00
N MET A 326 16.83 8.99 -8.58
CA MET A 326 17.14 9.86 -9.72
C MET A 326 18.19 10.91 -9.35
N GLU A 327 18.04 11.57 -8.19
CA GLU A 327 19.02 12.55 -7.69
C GLU A 327 20.40 11.90 -7.48
N LYS A 328 20.43 10.70 -6.86
CA LYS A 328 21.65 9.90 -6.66
C LYS A 328 22.30 9.45 -7.98
N ALA A 329 21.51 9.20 -9.00
CA ALA A 329 21.99 8.87 -10.34
C ALA A 329 22.47 10.12 -11.13
N GLY A 330 22.42 11.30 -10.53
CA GLY A 330 22.93 12.53 -11.12
C GLY A 330 21.96 13.25 -12.06
N VAL A 331 20.64 13.00 -11.98
CA VAL A 331 19.63 13.79 -12.69
C VAL A 331 19.44 15.11 -11.93
N PRO A 332 19.83 16.28 -12.49
CA PRO A 332 19.69 17.53 -11.78
C PRO A 332 18.24 18.04 -11.84
N ASP A 333 17.89 18.93 -10.92
CA ASP A 333 16.65 19.70 -10.97
C ASP A 333 15.36 18.90 -11.18
N VAL A 334 15.26 17.70 -10.59
CA VAL A 334 14.00 17.00 -10.45
C VAL A 334 13.10 17.79 -9.49
N LYS A 335 11.90 18.16 -9.92
CA LYS A 335 10.95 18.99 -9.17
C LYS A 335 9.81 18.18 -8.56
N GLY A 336 9.56 17.01 -9.10
CA GLY A 336 8.57 16.08 -8.58
C GLY A 336 8.57 14.76 -9.31
N VAL A 337 8.16 13.72 -8.61
CA VAL A 337 7.88 12.39 -9.16
C VAL A 337 6.55 11.93 -8.61
N TRP A 338 5.70 11.40 -9.47
CA TRP A 338 4.42 10.85 -9.07
C TRP A 338 4.08 9.57 -9.81
N LEU A 339 3.88 8.51 -9.06
CA LEU A 339 3.28 7.28 -9.55
C LEU A 339 1.76 7.42 -9.48
N THR A 340 1.07 7.38 -10.61
CA THR A 340 -0.37 7.65 -10.65
C THR A 340 -1.15 6.58 -9.90
N VAL A 341 -2.13 7.00 -9.09
CA VAL A 341 -3.00 6.08 -8.35
C VAL A 341 -3.84 5.24 -9.31
N SER A 342 -4.34 5.83 -10.39
CA SER A 342 -5.08 5.14 -11.46
C SER A 342 -4.23 4.09 -12.19
N GLY A 343 -2.91 4.25 -12.23
CA GLY A 343 -1.96 3.24 -12.69
C GLY A 343 -1.57 2.22 -11.62
N GLY A 344 -2.29 2.14 -10.50
CA GLY A 344 -2.01 1.23 -9.40
C GLY A 344 -0.66 1.51 -8.73
N SER A 345 -0.20 2.76 -8.73
CA SER A 345 1.10 3.22 -8.22
C SER A 345 2.32 2.50 -8.84
N ARG A 346 2.19 1.99 -10.06
CA ARG A 346 3.26 1.26 -10.78
C ARG A 346 3.28 1.49 -12.27
N LEU A 347 2.12 1.42 -12.95
CA LEU A 347 2.07 1.33 -14.41
C LEU A 347 2.28 2.67 -15.12
N MET A 348 2.06 3.79 -14.45
CA MET A 348 2.29 5.12 -14.99
C MET A 348 3.01 6.00 -13.97
N MET A 349 4.05 6.68 -14.42
CA MET A 349 4.88 7.59 -13.64
C MET A 349 5.01 8.92 -14.38
N CYS A 350 4.86 10.02 -13.64
CA CYS A 350 5.09 11.37 -14.11
C CYS A 350 6.29 11.97 -13.37
N VAL A 351 7.18 12.64 -14.11
CA VAL A 351 8.38 13.28 -13.58
C VAL A 351 8.42 14.73 -14.04
N ALA A 352 8.44 15.66 -13.10
CA ALA A 352 8.62 17.07 -13.40
C ALA A 352 10.10 17.46 -13.24
N ILE A 353 10.66 18.13 -14.22
CA ILE A 353 12.05 18.62 -14.22
C ILE A 353 12.12 20.09 -14.63
N LYS A 354 13.16 20.76 -14.17
CA LYS A 354 13.59 22.02 -14.79
C LYS A 354 14.70 21.71 -15.78
N GLN A 355 14.41 21.80 -17.08
CA GLN A 355 15.37 21.46 -18.11
C GLN A 355 16.65 22.28 -18.01
N ARG A 356 17.82 21.65 -18.18
CA ARG A 356 19.16 22.26 -18.09
C ARG A 356 19.99 22.12 -19.36
N TYR A 357 19.72 21.10 -20.16
CA TYR A 357 20.48 20.78 -21.37
C TYR A 357 19.62 19.94 -22.33
N PRO A 358 19.96 19.90 -23.63
CA PRO A 358 19.29 19.02 -24.58
C PRO A 358 19.36 17.55 -24.14
N GLY A 359 18.26 16.83 -24.22
CA GLY A 359 18.19 15.42 -23.81
C GLY A 359 18.03 15.17 -22.29
N HIS A 360 17.88 16.23 -21.48
CA HIS A 360 17.65 16.08 -20.02
C HIS A 360 16.36 15.31 -19.74
N ALA A 361 15.28 15.58 -20.46
CA ALA A 361 14.01 14.87 -20.32
C ALA A 361 14.18 13.36 -20.59
N LYS A 362 14.89 12.99 -21.66
CA LYS A 362 15.19 11.60 -21.99
C LYS A 362 15.99 10.91 -20.88
N GLN A 363 17.04 11.57 -20.37
CA GLN A 363 17.84 11.03 -19.26
C GLN A 363 16.96 10.79 -18.02
N ALA A 364 16.16 11.77 -17.62
CA ALA A 364 15.26 11.69 -16.48
C ALA A 364 14.29 10.50 -16.61
N ALA A 365 13.65 10.36 -17.78
CA ALA A 365 12.71 9.29 -18.05
C ALA A 365 13.34 7.90 -18.01
N VAL A 366 14.50 7.72 -18.63
CA VAL A 366 15.20 6.42 -18.67
C VAL A 366 15.65 6.04 -17.26
N ILE A 367 16.26 6.96 -16.52
CA ILE A 367 16.71 6.68 -15.14
C ILE A 367 15.50 6.37 -14.24
N ALA A 368 14.44 7.18 -14.27
CA ALA A 368 13.23 6.92 -13.50
C ALA A 368 12.62 5.55 -13.81
N SER A 369 12.64 5.13 -15.07
CA SER A 369 12.08 3.85 -15.53
C SER A 369 12.93 2.65 -15.18
N GLN A 370 14.24 2.80 -14.91
CA GLN A 370 15.17 1.69 -14.72
C GLN A 370 15.89 1.68 -13.37
N CYS A 371 15.73 2.73 -12.55
CA CYS A 371 16.20 2.71 -11.18
C CYS A 371 15.48 1.60 -10.36
N HIS A 372 16.03 1.16 -9.24
CA HIS A 372 15.52 0.01 -8.48
C HIS A 372 14.04 0.13 -8.14
N ALA A 373 13.59 1.28 -7.62
CA ALA A 373 12.19 1.51 -7.27
C ALA A 373 11.26 1.62 -8.48
N GLY A 374 11.75 2.06 -9.65
CA GLY A 374 10.98 2.26 -10.88
C GLY A 374 11.00 1.08 -11.85
N ALA A 375 11.97 0.16 -11.71
CA ALA A 375 12.23 -0.88 -12.72
C ALA A 375 11.15 -1.96 -12.82
N TYR A 376 10.39 -2.23 -11.78
CA TYR A 376 9.41 -3.30 -11.76
C TYR A 376 8.02 -2.81 -12.18
N LEU A 377 7.43 -3.42 -13.22
CA LEU A 377 6.06 -3.21 -13.72
C LEU A 377 5.81 -1.87 -14.44
N GLY A 378 6.70 -0.86 -14.42
CA GLY A 378 6.51 0.41 -15.10
C GLY A 378 6.09 0.23 -16.56
N ARG A 379 5.17 1.06 -17.07
CA ARG A 379 4.69 0.98 -18.46
C ARG A 379 4.79 2.32 -19.18
N PHE A 380 4.36 3.39 -18.55
CA PHE A 380 4.42 4.75 -19.10
C PHE A 380 5.24 5.62 -18.16
N VAL A 381 6.20 6.34 -18.72
CA VAL A 381 6.94 7.37 -18.00
C VAL A 381 6.80 8.66 -18.81
N VAL A 382 6.19 9.66 -18.20
CA VAL A 382 5.95 10.96 -18.78
C VAL A 382 6.84 11.97 -18.07
N VAL A 383 7.64 12.72 -18.83
CA VAL A 383 8.43 13.83 -18.30
C VAL A 383 7.79 15.13 -18.70
N VAL A 384 7.64 16.04 -17.76
CA VAL A 384 7.03 17.37 -17.94
C VAL A 384 7.95 18.44 -17.38
N ASP A 385 7.74 19.70 -17.78
CA ASP A 385 8.45 20.85 -17.20
C ASP A 385 7.97 21.14 -15.76
N ASP A 386 8.70 22.03 -15.06
CA ASP A 386 8.45 22.44 -13.69
C ASP A 386 7.23 23.37 -13.49
N ASP A 387 6.54 23.74 -14.57
CA ASP A 387 5.23 24.42 -14.54
C ASP A 387 4.04 23.46 -14.46
N ILE A 388 4.26 22.15 -14.51
CA ILE A 388 3.25 21.11 -14.42
C ILE A 388 3.37 20.38 -13.08
N ASP A 389 2.26 20.24 -12.35
CA ASP A 389 2.19 19.35 -11.19
C ASP A 389 2.09 17.88 -11.66
N PRO A 390 3.13 17.04 -11.46
CA PRO A 390 3.10 15.66 -11.92
C PRO A 390 2.03 14.82 -11.22
N SER A 391 1.45 15.29 -10.10
CA SER A 391 0.36 14.63 -9.39
C SER A 391 -1.03 15.01 -9.89
N ASN A 392 -1.14 16.02 -10.74
CA ASN A 392 -2.38 16.40 -11.41
C ASN A 392 -2.44 15.72 -12.79
N THR A 393 -3.29 14.70 -12.90
CA THR A 393 -3.39 13.91 -14.13
C THR A 393 -3.86 14.74 -15.32
N ASP A 394 -4.75 15.71 -15.11
CA ASP A 394 -5.28 16.56 -16.20
C ASP A 394 -4.18 17.49 -16.75
N ASP A 395 -3.35 18.08 -15.87
CA ASP A 395 -2.21 18.89 -16.29
C ASP A 395 -1.17 18.07 -17.06
N VAL A 396 -0.90 16.84 -16.59
CA VAL A 396 0.01 15.93 -17.30
C VAL A 396 -0.51 15.57 -18.69
N ILE A 397 -1.81 15.26 -18.82
CA ILE A 397 -2.44 14.97 -20.10
C ILE A 397 -2.43 16.21 -21.00
N TRP A 398 -2.68 17.40 -20.45
CA TRP A 398 -2.57 18.64 -21.21
C TRP A 398 -1.14 18.85 -21.76
N ALA A 399 -0.12 18.63 -20.93
CA ALA A 399 1.27 18.70 -21.38
C ALA A 399 1.56 17.67 -22.48
N MET A 400 1.15 16.42 -22.31
CA MET A 400 1.32 15.38 -23.33
C MET A 400 0.67 15.73 -24.67
N THR A 401 -0.50 16.33 -24.64
CA THR A 401 -1.27 16.64 -25.87
C THR A 401 -0.84 17.93 -26.55
N SER A 402 -0.15 18.82 -25.84
CA SER A 402 0.24 20.14 -26.36
C SER A 402 1.75 20.31 -26.57
N ARG A 403 2.60 19.43 -26.01
CA ARG A 403 4.06 19.54 -26.04
C ARG A 403 4.78 18.31 -26.60
N CYS A 404 4.08 17.19 -26.86
CA CYS A 404 4.68 15.95 -27.32
C CYS A 404 4.24 15.65 -28.76
N ASP A 405 5.21 15.54 -29.69
CA ASP A 405 5.00 14.94 -31.01
C ASP A 405 5.25 13.41 -30.88
N PRO A 406 4.22 12.57 -31.08
CA PRO A 406 4.38 11.12 -30.84
C PRO A 406 5.45 10.44 -31.70
N ALA A 407 5.82 11.00 -32.83
CA ALA A 407 6.84 10.41 -33.70
C ALA A 407 8.27 10.69 -33.22
N GLU A 408 8.47 11.85 -32.59
CA GLU A 408 9.78 12.33 -32.16
C GLU A 408 10.04 12.14 -30.67
N ASP A 409 8.97 12.26 -29.84
CA ASP A 409 9.08 12.39 -28.39
C ASP A 409 8.67 11.12 -27.63
N ILE A 410 8.33 10.02 -28.33
CA ILE A 410 8.00 8.74 -27.70
C ILE A 410 9.01 7.66 -28.10
N ASP A 411 9.70 7.10 -27.10
CA ASP A 411 10.54 5.92 -27.27
C ASP A 411 9.91 4.68 -26.63
N ILE A 412 10.12 3.53 -27.25
CA ILE A 412 9.67 2.25 -26.74
C ILE A 412 10.87 1.41 -26.29
N LEU A 413 11.03 1.27 -24.98
CA LEU A 413 11.98 0.33 -24.38
C LEU A 413 11.34 -1.06 -24.33
N ARG A 414 12.00 -2.05 -24.96
CA ARG A 414 11.50 -3.43 -25.02
C ARG A 414 12.19 -4.32 -24.01
N ARG A 415 11.51 -5.41 -23.59
CA ARG A 415 12.03 -6.46 -22.70
C ARG A 415 12.43 -5.92 -21.30
N CYS A 416 11.63 -5.02 -20.75
CA CYS A 416 11.80 -4.52 -19.39
C CYS A 416 11.16 -5.49 -18.37
N TRP A 417 11.63 -5.42 -17.13
CA TRP A 417 11.17 -6.30 -16.05
C TRP A 417 9.71 -6.04 -15.67
N SER A 418 8.91 -7.09 -15.65
CA SER A 418 7.50 -7.05 -15.27
C SER A 418 7.10 -8.25 -14.40
N GLY A 419 5.89 -8.23 -13.88
CA GLY A 419 5.37 -9.23 -12.95
C GLY A 419 4.21 -10.05 -13.51
N PRO A 420 3.86 -11.16 -12.83
CA PRO A 420 2.82 -12.07 -13.29
C PRO A 420 1.40 -11.47 -13.23
N LEU A 421 1.19 -10.39 -12.46
CA LEU A 421 -0.10 -9.73 -12.28
C LEU A 421 -0.39 -8.64 -13.31
N ASP A 422 0.52 -8.41 -14.25
CA ASP A 422 0.30 -7.49 -15.36
C ASP A 422 -0.71 -8.10 -16.35
N PRO A 423 -1.94 -7.54 -16.47
CA PRO A 423 -3.02 -8.22 -17.17
C PRO A 423 -2.86 -8.29 -18.69
N ILE A 424 -2.07 -7.36 -19.28
CA ILE A 424 -1.86 -7.33 -20.74
C ILE A 424 -0.81 -8.33 -21.21
N ILE A 425 -0.02 -8.88 -20.29
CA ILE A 425 1.08 -9.78 -20.67
C ILE A 425 0.54 -11.19 -20.84
N HIS A 426 0.64 -11.71 -22.06
CA HIS A 426 0.28 -13.09 -22.34
C HIS A 426 1.11 -14.07 -21.47
N PRO A 427 0.52 -15.15 -20.95
CA PRO A 427 1.20 -16.09 -20.05
C PRO A 427 2.55 -16.61 -20.57
N SER A 428 2.74 -16.80 -21.88
CA SER A 428 4.00 -17.22 -22.49
C SER A 428 5.11 -16.14 -22.48
N LYS A 429 4.78 -14.89 -22.14
CA LYS A 429 5.73 -13.75 -22.11
C LYS A 429 5.84 -13.15 -20.72
N LYS A 430 5.33 -13.80 -19.68
CA LYS A 430 5.38 -13.33 -18.30
C LYS A 430 6.83 -13.01 -17.88
N GLY A 431 6.98 -11.91 -17.12
CA GLY A 431 8.28 -11.39 -16.70
C GLY A 431 8.82 -10.24 -17.55
N PHE A 432 8.27 -10.01 -18.74
CA PHE A 432 8.70 -8.93 -19.63
C PHE A 432 7.54 -8.05 -20.08
N ASN A 433 7.76 -6.73 -20.10
CA ASN A 433 6.90 -5.77 -20.77
C ASN A 433 7.70 -4.84 -21.69
N SER A 434 7.03 -3.91 -22.31
CA SER A 434 7.65 -2.72 -22.94
C SER A 434 7.20 -1.47 -22.19
N ARG A 435 8.00 -0.41 -22.30
CA ARG A 435 7.73 0.91 -21.71
C ARG A 435 7.74 1.98 -22.75
N ALA A 436 6.76 2.88 -22.70
CA ALA A 436 6.81 4.13 -23.40
C ALA A 436 7.48 5.18 -22.51
N ILE A 437 8.51 5.80 -23.05
CA ILE A 437 9.18 6.99 -22.52
C ILE A 437 8.62 8.16 -23.31
N ILE A 438 7.97 9.10 -22.66
CA ILE A 438 7.22 10.19 -23.27
C ILE A 438 7.84 11.50 -22.78
N ASP A 439 8.44 12.26 -23.70
CA ASP A 439 8.86 13.63 -23.45
C ASP A 439 7.67 14.56 -23.72
N ALA A 440 7.14 15.18 -22.69
CA ALA A 440 6.08 16.15 -22.73
C ALA A 440 6.56 17.51 -22.17
N THR A 441 7.86 17.79 -22.35
CA THR A 441 8.45 19.09 -22.03
C THR A 441 8.39 20.00 -23.23
N ARG A 442 8.55 21.30 -23.03
CA ARG A 442 8.75 22.26 -24.14
C ARG A 442 10.05 21.92 -24.83
N PRO A 443 10.11 21.92 -26.17
CA PRO A 443 11.34 21.63 -26.90
C PRO A 443 12.49 22.54 -26.46
N TYR A 444 13.59 21.93 -26.01
CA TYR A 444 14.71 22.67 -25.42
C TYR A 444 15.32 23.70 -26.40
N GLU A 445 15.38 23.35 -27.70
CA GLU A 445 16.01 24.14 -28.76
C GLU A 445 15.33 25.49 -29.01
N TRP A 446 14.01 25.55 -28.77
CA TRP A 446 13.21 26.76 -28.95
C TRP A 446 12.28 27.09 -27.77
N MET A 447 12.63 26.62 -26.58
CA MET A 447 11.88 26.86 -25.34
C MET A 447 11.59 28.35 -25.09
N LYS A 448 12.51 29.25 -25.47
CA LYS A 448 12.36 30.71 -25.30
C LYS A 448 11.26 31.29 -26.16
N ASP A 449 11.03 30.69 -27.33
CA ASP A 449 10.05 31.13 -28.32
C ASP A 449 8.75 30.31 -28.24
N PHE A 450 8.69 29.35 -27.32
CA PHE A 450 7.49 28.52 -27.08
C PHE A 450 6.34 29.42 -26.59
N PRO A 451 5.10 29.25 -27.13
CA PRO A 451 3.97 30.09 -26.75
C PRO A 451 3.72 30.09 -25.23
N PRO A 452 3.48 31.25 -24.63
CA PRO A 452 3.15 31.35 -23.22
C PRO A 452 1.79 30.71 -22.93
N VAL A 453 1.61 30.19 -21.70
CA VAL A 453 0.33 29.65 -21.26
C VAL A 453 -0.70 30.77 -21.13
N ALA A 454 -1.90 30.55 -21.67
CA ALA A 454 -3.00 31.51 -21.61
C ALA A 454 -3.79 31.36 -20.28
N GLU A 455 -3.20 31.85 -19.20
CA GLU A 455 -3.80 31.83 -17.88
C GLU A 455 -3.69 33.20 -17.17
N SER A 456 -4.53 33.41 -16.17
CA SER A 456 -4.45 34.60 -15.34
C SER A 456 -3.25 34.52 -14.39
N PRO A 457 -2.55 35.65 -14.12
CA PRO A 457 -1.50 35.66 -13.10
C PRO A 457 -1.99 35.12 -11.77
N LYS A 458 -1.13 34.38 -11.06
CA LYS A 458 -1.48 33.73 -9.79
C LYS A 458 -2.06 34.70 -8.76
N GLU A 459 -1.47 35.90 -8.66
CA GLU A 459 -1.93 36.95 -7.75
C GLU A 459 -3.37 37.38 -8.03
N VAL A 460 -3.75 37.41 -9.33
CA VAL A 460 -5.12 37.75 -9.77
C VAL A 460 -6.08 36.60 -9.42
N LEU A 461 -5.66 35.35 -9.66
CA LEU A 461 -6.46 34.17 -9.29
C LEU A 461 -6.67 34.09 -7.78
N ASP A 462 -5.63 34.26 -6.97
CA ASP A 462 -5.71 34.22 -5.50
C ASP A 462 -6.60 35.35 -4.96
N ALA A 463 -6.45 36.56 -5.47
CA ALA A 463 -7.31 37.68 -5.07
C ALA A 463 -8.78 37.46 -5.46
N THR A 464 -9.02 36.89 -6.65
CA THR A 464 -10.36 36.56 -7.15
C THR A 464 -10.99 35.44 -6.34
N ALA A 465 -10.23 34.37 -6.05
CA ALA A 465 -10.68 33.28 -5.22
C ALA A 465 -11.02 33.73 -3.78
N LYS A 466 -10.20 34.63 -3.21
CA LYS A 466 -10.50 35.25 -1.89
C LYS A 466 -11.77 36.06 -1.91
N LYS A 467 -12.06 36.79 -3.00
CA LYS A 467 -13.21 37.67 -3.14
C LYS A 467 -14.51 36.89 -3.41
N TRP A 468 -14.46 35.92 -4.30
CA TRP A 468 -15.65 35.28 -4.86
C TRP A 468 -15.76 33.77 -4.56
N GLY A 469 -14.73 33.16 -3.97
CA GLY A 469 -14.64 31.69 -3.79
C GLY A 469 -15.84 31.12 -3.01
N GLN A 470 -16.34 31.83 -1.98
CA GLN A 470 -17.48 31.38 -1.21
C GLN A 470 -18.77 31.39 -2.02
N GLU A 471 -18.97 32.39 -2.86
CA GLU A 471 -20.15 32.52 -3.73
C GLU A 471 -20.12 31.53 -4.88
N LEU A 472 -18.94 31.27 -5.45
CA LEU A 472 -18.76 30.33 -6.57
C LEU A 472 -18.78 28.86 -6.14
N PHE A 473 -18.23 28.55 -4.98
CA PHE A 473 -17.97 27.15 -4.58
C PHE A 473 -18.60 26.73 -3.24
N GLY A 474 -19.31 27.65 -2.56
CA GLY A 474 -19.92 27.44 -1.25
C GLY A 474 -18.89 27.31 -0.12
N SER A 475 -19.33 26.88 1.09
CA SER A 475 -18.47 26.72 2.26
C SER A 475 -17.37 25.64 2.12
N ASN A 476 -17.40 24.84 1.07
CA ASN A 476 -16.38 23.82 0.75
C ASN A 476 -15.31 24.29 -0.25
N GLY A 477 -15.34 25.56 -0.66
CA GLY A 477 -14.42 26.15 -1.64
C GLY A 477 -13.07 26.55 -1.08
N LYS A 478 -12.35 25.63 -0.43
CA LYS A 478 -10.89 25.67 -0.31
C LYS A 478 -10.33 24.47 -1.06
N LYS A 479 -9.93 24.69 -2.29
CA LYS A 479 -8.95 23.83 -2.96
C LYS A 479 -7.57 24.40 -2.73
#